data_bfaf3e4bb613260cfa7afa400b7d63ad
#
_entry.id   bfaf3e4bb613260cfa7afa400b7d63ad
#
_cell.length_a   1.000
_cell.length_b   1.000
_cell.length_c   1.000
_cell.angle_alpha   90.00
_cell.angle_beta   90.00
_cell.angle_gamma   90.00
#
_symmetry.space_group_name_H-M   'P 1'
#
loop_
_entity.id
_entity.type
_entity.pdbx_description
1 polymer ?
#
loop_
_entity_poly.entity_id
_entity_poly.type
_entity_poly.pdbx_seq_one_letter_code
_entity_poly.pdbx_strand_id
1 'polypeptide(L)'
;MRVGLTALVAVGALAGCSSFRDVFTSHAETAARVGSRELKSERVAEIISRLGGRNANPQAAELITGIWVDMSLFGNQVADGTLKTDSATIEKLMWTELAGQKVSSWHDSVVARRPPATDDLADSLYNRGEQRLFQHILFSAGGPTPADTAKAKATADRVLPQLNAANFAKMALQHSSDGSKNDAGYLFISPRGGFVREFDDAAWALAPGQLSGVVRSQYGFHIIRRPTLAESRARFQLKASEMHKVYQDSLYMADLTNRVALSVKPGAAAAIKSAVSDLDAARTSKKELVTSKAGNFTVADLVRWLNALPPTVIASIKQADDSLLNPFVETLAKNAILLKQADSAKITVNPTMYQALSMQYKAQIGGLKEAVGLDAPELSDSSKVSVADRKRLAVERVDQYFEKLINGQIQFRPVPPTLSAELRIGGDYKIYPAGVNRAVELIIARKSADSAAGKTDAPGGAPRLQTAPGGPPTGGAPADTGKRP
;
A
#
# COMPACT_ATOMS: atom_id res chain seq x y z
N MET A 1 38.84 68.10 -37.17
CA MET A 1 37.36 68.22 -37.12
C MET A 1 36.82 67.18 -36.14
N ARG A 2 36.38 67.63 -34.98
CA ARG A 2 35.75 66.80 -33.93
C ARG A 2 34.26 66.92 -34.09
N VAL A 3 33.55 65.79 -34.22
CA VAL A 3 32.11 65.74 -34.14
C VAL A 3 31.77 64.95 -32.92
N GLY A 4 31.16 65.61 -31.95
CA GLY A 4 30.65 65.02 -30.71
C GLY A 4 29.34 64.25 -30.95
N LEU A 5 29.22 63.10 -30.34
CA LEU A 5 27.99 62.30 -30.33
C LEU A 5 27.37 62.45 -28.96
N THR A 6 26.25 63.17 -28.91
CA THR A 6 25.42 63.35 -27.73
C THR A 6 24.61 62.10 -27.46
N ALA A 7 24.79 61.44 -26.35
CA ALA A 7 23.98 60.30 -25.90
C ALA A 7 22.66 60.80 -25.27
N LEU A 8 21.53 60.48 -25.89
CA LEU A 8 20.21 60.69 -25.34
C LEU A 8 19.85 59.50 -24.45
N VAL A 9 19.80 59.70 -23.15
CA VAL A 9 19.31 58.71 -22.19
C VAL A 9 17.76 58.80 -22.16
N ALA A 10 17.12 57.83 -22.80
CA ALA A 10 15.66 57.67 -22.66
C ALA A 10 15.36 56.93 -21.37
N VAL A 11 14.81 57.66 -20.38
CA VAL A 11 14.16 57.06 -19.20
C VAL A 11 12.83 56.51 -19.64
N GLY A 12 12.78 55.23 -20.02
CA GLY A 12 11.54 54.47 -20.27
C GLY A 12 10.92 54.03 -18.95
N ALA A 13 9.74 54.51 -18.70
CA ALA A 13 8.93 54.28 -17.49
C ALA A 13 8.76 52.79 -17.17
N LEU A 14 9.14 52.44 -15.97
CA LEU A 14 8.80 51.17 -15.26
C LEU A 14 7.30 51.17 -14.87
N ALA A 15 6.42 50.98 -15.83
CA ALA A 15 4.97 50.84 -15.60
C ALA A 15 4.43 49.45 -16.00
N GLY A 16 5.33 48.44 -16.17
CA GLY A 16 4.94 47.10 -16.61
C GLY A 16 4.99 45.98 -15.54
N CYS A 17 5.40 46.28 -14.31
CA CYS A 17 5.62 45.23 -13.31
C CYS A 17 4.42 44.95 -12.40
N SER A 18 3.34 45.71 -12.42
CA SER A 18 2.14 45.43 -11.61
C SER A 18 1.31 44.28 -12.20
N SER A 19 1.12 44.25 -13.50
CA SER A 19 0.29 43.22 -14.16
C SER A 19 0.87 41.79 -14.06
N PHE A 20 2.20 41.65 -14.02
CA PHE A 20 2.83 40.35 -13.80
C PHE A 20 2.74 39.88 -12.33
N ARG A 21 2.77 40.82 -11.38
CA ARG A 21 2.60 40.52 -9.95
C ARG A 21 1.13 40.13 -9.66
N ASP A 22 0.17 40.80 -10.28
CA ASP A 22 -1.25 40.54 -10.10
C ASP A 22 -1.69 39.18 -10.68
N VAL A 23 -1.08 38.70 -11.74
CA VAL A 23 -1.33 37.36 -12.29
C VAL A 23 -0.79 36.26 -11.37
N PHE A 24 0.30 36.50 -10.64
CA PHE A 24 0.85 35.56 -9.65
C PHE A 24 0.21 35.69 -8.26
N THR A 25 -0.37 36.82 -7.91
CA THR A 25 -1.04 37.04 -6.62
C THR A 25 -2.53 36.79 -6.63
N SER A 26 -3.19 36.84 -7.79
CA SER A 26 -4.65 36.68 -7.92
C SER A 26 -5.19 35.30 -7.50
N HIS A 27 -4.32 34.28 -7.38
CA HIS A 27 -4.69 32.95 -6.94
C HIS A 27 -3.98 32.46 -5.68
N ALA A 28 -3.20 33.35 -4.99
CA ALA A 28 -2.50 32.96 -3.78
C ALA A 28 -3.46 32.60 -2.62
N GLU A 29 -4.69 33.08 -2.65
CA GLU A 29 -5.72 32.81 -1.65
C GLU A 29 -6.63 31.63 -2.02
N THR A 30 -6.49 31.07 -3.21
CA THR A 30 -7.29 29.94 -3.68
C THR A 30 -6.42 28.71 -3.87
N ALA A 31 -6.67 27.64 -3.11
CA ALA A 31 -5.93 26.38 -3.19
C ALA A 31 -6.39 25.51 -4.36
N ALA A 32 -7.69 25.49 -4.65
CA ALA A 32 -8.25 24.75 -5.79
C ALA A 32 -9.56 25.37 -6.29
N ARG A 33 -9.94 25.00 -7.54
CA ARG A 33 -11.23 25.32 -8.16
C ARG A 33 -11.82 24.04 -8.77
N VAL A 34 -13.13 23.88 -8.62
CA VAL A 34 -13.94 22.85 -9.33
C VAL A 34 -15.17 23.54 -9.90
N GLY A 35 -15.27 23.60 -11.24
CA GLY A 35 -16.26 24.46 -11.89
C GLY A 35 -16.08 25.92 -11.48
N SER A 36 -17.16 26.55 -10.99
CA SER A 36 -17.11 27.90 -10.44
C SER A 36 -16.77 27.96 -8.94
N ARG A 37 -16.66 26.84 -8.27
CA ARG A 37 -16.43 26.76 -6.82
C ARG A 37 -14.97 26.81 -6.49
N GLU A 38 -14.58 27.62 -5.50
CA GLU A 38 -13.20 27.76 -5.04
C GLU A 38 -13.02 27.22 -3.62
N LEU A 39 -11.91 26.54 -3.41
CA LEU A 39 -11.39 26.19 -2.10
C LEU A 39 -10.34 27.24 -1.69
N LYS A 40 -10.67 28.04 -0.67
CA LYS A 40 -9.74 29.04 -0.17
C LYS A 40 -8.61 28.43 0.67
N SER A 41 -7.43 29.04 0.61
CA SER A 41 -6.25 28.62 1.37
C SER A 41 -6.51 28.64 2.89
N GLU A 42 -7.29 29.62 3.38
CA GLU A 42 -7.71 29.67 4.77
C GLU A 42 -8.55 28.46 5.19
N ARG A 43 -9.42 27.98 4.31
CA ARG A 43 -10.25 26.81 4.59
C ARG A 43 -9.42 25.53 4.66
N VAL A 44 -8.41 25.37 3.80
CA VAL A 44 -7.45 24.26 3.88
C VAL A 44 -6.72 24.31 5.21
N ALA A 45 -6.21 25.48 5.60
CA ALA A 45 -5.52 25.67 6.87
C ALA A 45 -6.43 25.38 8.09
N GLU A 46 -7.70 25.75 8.02
CA GLU A 46 -8.68 25.43 9.07
C GLU A 46 -8.91 23.94 9.20
N ILE A 47 -9.17 23.23 8.08
CA ILE A 47 -9.40 21.78 8.06
C ILE A 47 -8.19 21.05 8.70
N ILE A 48 -6.97 21.38 8.28
CA ILE A 48 -5.76 20.74 8.81
C ILE A 48 -5.61 21.02 10.31
N SER A 49 -5.83 22.26 10.75
CA SER A 49 -5.70 22.62 12.16
C SER A 49 -6.69 21.86 13.04
N ARG A 50 -7.95 21.71 12.60
CA ARG A 50 -9.00 20.98 13.34
C ARG A 50 -8.83 19.47 13.32
N LEU A 51 -8.26 18.89 12.26
CA LEU A 51 -7.93 17.47 12.20
C LEU A 51 -6.70 17.09 13.06
N GLY A 52 -6.21 17.97 13.90
CA GLY A 52 -5.08 17.72 14.81
C GLY A 52 -3.73 17.65 14.10
N GLY A 53 -3.63 18.23 12.90
CA GLY A 53 -2.39 18.32 12.13
C GLY A 53 -1.34 19.18 12.85
N ARG A 54 -0.59 18.57 13.78
CA ARG A 54 0.52 19.25 14.48
C ARG A 54 1.67 19.61 13.54
N ASN A 55 1.78 18.95 12.40
CA ASN A 55 2.81 19.19 11.40
C ASN A 55 2.19 19.86 10.17
N ALA A 56 2.23 21.19 10.14
CA ALA A 56 1.98 21.96 8.94
C ALA A 56 3.06 21.60 7.92
N ASN A 57 2.73 20.76 6.97
CA ASN A 57 3.62 20.43 5.87
C ASN A 57 2.87 20.56 4.53
N PRO A 58 3.58 20.82 3.44
CA PRO A 58 2.97 20.94 2.11
C PRO A 58 2.16 19.70 1.71
N GLN A 59 2.61 18.50 2.11
CA GLN A 59 1.95 17.24 1.77
C GLN A 59 0.55 17.13 2.37
N ALA A 60 0.34 17.60 3.61
CA ALA A 60 -0.98 17.62 4.23
C ALA A 60 -1.92 18.60 3.49
N ALA A 61 -1.40 19.76 3.08
CA ALA A 61 -2.17 20.74 2.33
C ALA A 61 -2.53 20.23 0.92
N GLU A 62 -1.57 19.60 0.21
CA GLU A 62 -1.81 18.94 -1.07
C GLU A 62 -2.87 17.83 -0.92
N LEU A 63 -2.77 16.99 0.10
CA LEU A 63 -3.70 15.88 0.35
C LEU A 63 -5.13 16.39 0.60
N ILE A 64 -5.31 17.36 1.51
CA ILE A 64 -6.64 17.91 1.82
C ILE A 64 -7.24 18.61 0.60
N THR A 65 -6.42 19.37 -0.15
CA THR A 65 -6.85 20.01 -1.39
C THR A 65 -7.29 18.98 -2.43
N GLY A 66 -6.52 17.89 -2.60
CA GLY A 66 -6.86 16.78 -3.50
C GLY A 66 -8.17 16.08 -3.11
N ILE A 67 -8.35 15.79 -1.82
CA ILE A 67 -9.59 15.20 -1.29
C ILE A 67 -10.81 16.09 -1.59
N TRP A 68 -10.68 17.40 -1.37
CA TRP A 68 -11.77 18.33 -1.65
C TRP A 68 -12.11 18.38 -3.15
N VAL A 69 -11.10 18.36 -4.02
CA VAL A 69 -11.30 18.29 -5.48
C VAL A 69 -12.04 17.02 -5.85
N ASP A 70 -11.60 15.86 -5.38
CA ASP A 70 -12.18 14.57 -5.70
C ASP A 70 -13.63 14.46 -5.23
N MET A 71 -13.93 14.91 -4.00
CA MET A 71 -15.28 14.92 -3.45
C MET A 71 -16.20 15.89 -4.22
N SER A 72 -15.68 17.04 -4.63
CA SER A 72 -16.43 18.02 -5.39
C SER A 72 -16.75 17.52 -6.81
N LEU A 73 -15.78 16.87 -7.48
CA LEU A 73 -16.01 16.23 -8.78
C LEU A 73 -16.99 15.06 -8.67
N PHE A 74 -16.88 14.25 -7.63
CA PHE A 74 -17.81 13.16 -7.36
C PHE A 74 -19.23 13.68 -7.15
N GLY A 75 -19.41 14.72 -6.32
CA GLY A 75 -20.70 15.35 -6.11
C GLY A 75 -21.31 15.92 -7.41
N ASN A 76 -20.49 16.58 -8.24
CA ASN A 76 -20.92 17.11 -9.52
C ASN A 76 -21.40 16.01 -10.46
N GLN A 77 -20.66 14.89 -10.60
CA GLN A 77 -21.07 13.78 -11.47
C GLN A 77 -22.32 13.05 -10.97
N VAL A 78 -22.53 12.97 -9.66
CA VAL A 78 -23.79 12.46 -9.10
C VAL A 78 -24.95 13.40 -9.47
N ALA A 79 -24.77 14.72 -9.28
CA ALA A 79 -25.80 15.72 -9.58
C ALA A 79 -26.14 15.81 -11.07
N ASP A 80 -25.15 15.64 -11.95
CA ASP A 80 -25.33 15.63 -13.41
C ASP A 80 -25.93 14.32 -13.93
N GLY A 81 -25.95 13.25 -13.13
CA GLY A 81 -26.30 11.91 -13.58
C GLY A 81 -25.25 11.27 -14.50
N THR A 82 -24.04 11.81 -14.52
CA THR A 82 -22.94 11.32 -15.37
C THR A 82 -22.06 10.28 -14.69
N LEU A 83 -22.22 10.06 -13.39
CA LEU A 83 -21.51 9.02 -12.66
C LEU A 83 -21.98 7.63 -13.10
N LYS A 84 -21.20 7.00 -13.95
CA LYS A 84 -21.51 5.67 -14.48
C LYS A 84 -21.05 4.56 -13.53
N THR A 85 -21.89 3.52 -13.41
CA THR A 85 -21.60 2.28 -12.68
C THR A 85 -21.92 1.05 -13.56
N ASP A 86 -21.90 1.23 -14.89
CA ASP A 86 -22.01 0.14 -15.84
C ASP A 86 -20.75 -0.77 -15.81
N SER A 87 -20.88 -1.94 -16.44
CA SER A 87 -19.79 -2.93 -16.42
C SER A 87 -18.49 -2.39 -17.00
N ALA A 88 -18.54 -1.61 -18.08
CA ALA A 88 -17.34 -1.06 -18.72
C ALA A 88 -16.60 -0.05 -17.81
N THR A 89 -17.36 0.78 -17.10
CA THR A 89 -16.79 1.72 -16.12
C THR A 89 -16.21 0.96 -14.92
N ILE A 90 -16.94 -0.01 -14.38
CA ILE A 90 -16.46 -0.82 -13.26
C ILE A 90 -15.18 -1.58 -13.64
N GLU A 91 -15.08 -2.13 -14.84
CA GLU A 91 -13.86 -2.78 -15.34
C GLU A 91 -12.65 -1.82 -15.37
N LYS A 92 -12.86 -0.57 -15.76
CA LYS A 92 -11.82 0.45 -15.70
C LYS A 92 -11.38 0.74 -14.27
N LEU A 93 -12.33 0.80 -13.33
CA LEU A 93 -12.04 1.10 -11.93
C LEU A 93 -11.28 -0.03 -11.23
N MET A 94 -11.53 -1.29 -11.61
CA MET A 94 -10.88 -2.47 -11.02
C MET A 94 -9.80 -3.08 -11.94
N TRP A 95 -9.27 -2.31 -12.89
CA TRP A 95 -8.33 -2.83 -13.89
C TRP A 95 -7.04 -3.40 -13.28
N THR A 96 -6.57 -2.84 -12.16
CA THR A 96 -5.35 -3.31 -11.47
C THR A 96 -5.55 -4.69 -10.88
N GLU A 97 -6.68 -4.92 -10.24
CA GLU A 97 -7.06 -6.22 -9.68
C GLU A 97 -7.24 -7.25 -10.79
N LEU A 98 -7.91 -6.87 -11.88
CA LEU A 98 -8.08 -7.74 -13.05
C LEU A 98 -6.74 -8.06 -13.71
N ALA A 99 -5.88 -7.06 -13.88
CA ALA A 99 -4.53 -7.25 -14.41
C ALA A 99 -3.68 -8.16 -13.51
N GLY A 100 -3.71 -7.95 -12.20
CA GLY A 100 -3.03 -8.78 -11.23
C GLY A 100 -3.46 -10.24 -11.29
N GLN A 101 -4.77 -10.49 -11.40
CA GLN A 101 -5.32 -11.84 -11.53
C GLN A 101 -4.88 -12.52 -12.83
N LYS A 102 -4.94 -11.82 -13.97
CA LYS A 102 -4.46 -12.35 -15.25
C LYS A 102 -2.97 -12.69 -15.20
N VAL A 103 -2.16 -11.78 -14.65
CA VAL A 103 -0.71 -11.99 -14.49
C VAL A 103 -0.43 -13.19 -13.61
N SER A 104 -1.09 -13.30 -12.45
CA SER A 104 -0.93 -14.44 -11.54
C SER A 104 -1.34 -15.76 -12.22
N SER A 105 -2.51 -15.80 -12.85
CA SER A 105 -2.99 -17.01 -13.54
C SER A 105 -2.08 -17.44 -14.70
N TRP A 106 -1.55 -16.46 -15.45
CA TRP A 106 -0.56 -16.72 -16.49
C TRP A 106 0.73 -17.28 -15.90
N HIS A 107 1.28 -16.61 -14.92
CA HIS A 107 2.52 -17.00 -14.24
C HIS A 107 2.40 -18.40 -13.64
N ASP A 108 1.33 -18.70 -12.91
CA ASP A 108 1.07 -20.02 -12.36
C ASP A 108 0.99 -21.10 -13.47
N SER A 109 0.38 -20.79 -14.62
CA SER A 109 0.32 -21.70 -15.75
C SER A 109 1.69 -21.99 -16.37
N VAL A 110 2.61 -21.01 -16.34
CA VAL A 110 3.99 -21.17 -16.83
C VAL A 110 4.82 -21.98 -15.84
N VAL A 111 4.70 -21.70 -14.56
CA VAL A 111 5.42 -22.40 -13.50
C VAL A 111 4.96 -23.85 -13.39
N ALA A 112 3.66 -24.11 -13.52
CA ALA A 112 3.10 -25.48 -13.50
C ALA A 112 3.61 -26.39 -14.62
N ARG A 113 4.15 -25.83 -15.71
CA ARG A 113 4.76 -26.62 -16.82
C ARG A 113 6.21 -27.01 -16.54
N ARG A 114 6.81 -26.51 -15.45
CA ARG A 114 8.18 -26.81 -15.08
C ARG A 114 8.24 -28.10 -14.24
N PRO A 115 9.40 -28.78 -14.22
CA PRO A 115 9.53 -29.98 -13.41
C PRO A 115 9.17 -29.72 -11.96
N PRO A 116 8.39 -30.60 -11.32
CA PRO A 116 8.09 -30.47 -9.88
C PRO A 116 9.35 -30.69 -9.04
N ALA A 117 9.27 -30.29 -7.77
CA ALA A 117 10.30 -30.66 -6.79
C ALA A 117 10.34 -32.20 -6.65
N THR A 118 11.54 -32.76 -6.68
CA THR A 118 11.74 -34.21 -6.48
C THR A 118 11.83 -34.54 -5.00
N ASP A 119 11.58 -35.79 -4.63
CA ASP A 119 11.74 -36.28 -3.25
C ASP A 119 13.17 -36.08 -2.72
N ASP A 120 14.17 -36.23 -3.61
CA ASP A 120 15.59 -36.01 -3.31
C ASP A 120 15.87 -34.61 -2.81
N LEU A 121 15.06 -33.61 -3.24
CA LEU A 121 15.22 -32.23 -2.76
C LEU A 121 14.82 -32.10 -1.28
N ALA A 122 13.77 -32.80 -0.85
CA ALA A 122 13.33 -32.83 0.55
C ALA A 122 14.40 -33.51 1.45
N ASP A 123 14.92 -34.64 1.00
CA ASP A 123 15.96 -35.38 1.68
C ASP A 123 17.26 -34.56 1.76
N SER A 124 17.62 -33.89 0.67
CA SER A 124 18.78 -32.99 0.64
C SER A 124 18.61 -31.81 1.61
N LEU A 125 17.40 -31.21 1.66
CA LEU A 125 17.11 -30.09 2.57
C LEU A 125 17.23 -30.50 4.04
N TYR A 126 16.70 -31.68 4.39
CA TYR A 126 16.85 -32.24 5.74
C TYR A 126 18.31 -32.53 6.09
N ASN A 127 19.04 -33.21 5.18
CA ASN A 127 20.38 -33.70 5.42
C ASN A 127 21.45 -32.60 5.49
N ARG A 128 21.27 -31.49 4.74
CA ARG A 128 22.15 -30.32 4.89
C ARG A 128 22.08 -29.71 6.29
N GLY A 129 20.93 -29.84 6.96
CA GLY A 129 20.80 -29.43 8.35
C GLY A 129 20.84 -27.92 8.58
N GLU A 130 20.84 -27.09 7.52
CA GLU A 130 20.82 -25.64 7.59
C GLU A 130 19.45 -25.12 8.02
N GLN A 131 18.40 -25.91 7.77
CA GLN A 131 17.06 -25.72 8.28
C GLN A 131 16.60 -26.97 8.99
N ARG A 132 15.99 -26.82 10.17
CA ARG A 132 15.55 -27.93 11.00
C ARG A 132 14.11 -27.78 11.41
N LEU A 133 13.48 -28.92 11.63
CA LEU A 133 12.13 -29.07 12.18
C LEU A 133 12.23 -29.57 13.60
N PHE A 134 11.47 -28.96 14.49
CA PHE A 134 11.38 -29.39 15.88
C PHE A 134 9.93 -29.64 16.28
N GLN A 135 9.75 -30.51 17.27
CA GLN A 135 8.52 -30.60 18.06
C GLN A 135 8.83 -30.09 19.46
N HIS A 136 7.85 -29.49 20.12
CA HIS A 136 8.01 -29.12 21.52
C HIS A 136 6.73 -29.26 22.34
N ILE A 137 6.93 -29.34 23.66
CA ILE A 137 5.90 -29.22 24.67
C ILE A 137 6.28 -28.03 25.54
N LEU A 138 5.42 -27.00 25.61
CA LEU A 138 5.60 -25.82 26.44
C LEU A 138 4.80 -25.96 27.74
N PHE A 139 5.46 -25.82 28.86
CA PHE A 139 4.87 -25.68 30.18
C PHE A 139 5.02 -24.22 30.62
N SER A 140 4.00 -23.40 30.35
CA SER A 140 4.02 -22.00 30.79
C SER A 140 3.71 -21.89 32.27
N ALA A 141 4.31 -20.92 32.96
CA ALA A 141 3.88 -20.55 34.29
C ALA A 141 2.48 -19.94 34.20
N GLY A 142 1.48 -20.50 34.86
CA GLY A 142 0.10 -20.02 34.82
C GLY A 142 -0.11 -18.66 35.51
N GLY A 143 0.93 -18.12 36.15
CA GLY A 143 0.95 -16.81 36.81
C GLY A 143 2.40 -16.29 36.97
N PRO A 144 2.56 -15.07 37.51
CA PRO A 144 3.85 -14.40 37.61
C PRO A 144 4.67 -14.80 38.86
N THR A 145 4.15 -15.68 39.72
CA THR A 145 4.80 -16.00 41.00
C THR A 145 5.93 -17.04 40.85
N PRO A 146 6.93 -17.04 41.74
CA PRO A 146 7.92 -18.12 41.80
C PRO A 146 7.31 -19.50 42.00
N ALA A 147 6.19 -19.61 42.71
CA ALA A 147 5.45 -20.86 42.92
C ALA A 147 4.88 -21.39 41.60
N ASP A 148 4.30 -20.53 40.76
CA ASP A 148 3.77 -20.89 39.43
C ASP A 148 4.88 -21.43 38.54
N THR A 149 6.02 -20.74 38.55
CA THR A 149 7.23 -21.16 37.81
C THR A 149 7.75 -22.52 38.29
N ALA A 150 7.79 -22.74 39.60
CA ALA A 150 8.23 -24.00 40.18
C ALA A 150 7.26 -25.16 39.83
N LYS A 151 5.95 -24.90 39.80
CA LYS A 151 4.92 -25.85 39.41
C LYS A 151 5.04 -26.25 37.93
N ALA A 152 5.27 -25.29 37.05
CA ALA A 152 5.51 -25.55 35.63
C ALA A 152 6.75 -26.42 35.40
N LYS A 153 7.86 -26.10 36.09
CA LYS A 153 9.09 -26.92 36.05
C LYS A 153 8.84 -28.34 36.53
N ALA A 154 8.22 -28.50 37.72
CA ALA A 154 7.94 -29.81 38.29
C ALA A 154 7.03 -30.66 37.36
N THR A 155 6.12 -30.01 36.63
CA THR A 155 5.30 -30.70 35.61
C THR A 155 6.14 -31.15 34.43
N ALA A 156 7.02 -30.32 33.92
CA ALA A 156 7.91 -30.66 32.82
C ALA A 156 8.86 -31.84 33.25
N ASP A 157 9.45 -31.76 34.44
CA ASP A 157 10.35 -32.80 34.97
C ASP A 157 9.62 -34.15 35.11
N ARG A 158 8.36 -34.16 35.51
CA ARG A 158 7.55 -35.36 35.62
C ARG A 158 7.13 -35.95 34.28
N VAL A 159 6.89 -35.10 33.27
CA VAL A 159 6.46 -35.53 31.93
C VAL A 159 7.64 -36.03 31.09
N LEU A 160 8.83 -35.44 31.21
CA LEU A 160 10.00 -35.76 30.41
C LEU A 160 10.33 -37.27 30.40
N PRO A 161 10.42 -38.02 31.53
CA PRO A 161 10.76 -39.43 31.53
C PRO A 161 9.69 -40.33 30.88
N GLN A 162 8.48 -39.83 30.65
CA GLN A 162 7.41 -40.57 30.02
C GLN A 162 7.39 -40.39 28.49
N LEU A 163 8.20 -39.46 27.94
CA LEU A 163 8.18 -39.11 26.55
C LEU A 163 9.02 -40.06 25.68
N ASN A 164 8.45 -40.37 24.54
CA ASN A 164 9.14 -41.04 23.43
C ASN A 164 8.54 -40.58 22.08
N ALA A 165 9.11 -41.03 20.97
CA ALA A 165 8.64 -40.64 19.65
C ALA A 165 7.16 -40.99 19.39
N ALA A 166 6.73 -42.16 19.86
CA ALA A 166 5.39 -42.66 19.59
C ALA A 166 4.29 -41.89 20.34
N ASN A 167 4.58 -41.38 21.55
CA ASN A 167 3.58 -40.71 22.37
C ASN A 167 3.71 -39.16 22.36
N PHE A 168 4.75 -38.60 21.73
CA PHE A 168 5.04 -37.17 21.81
C PHE A 168 3.85 -36.29 21.38
N ALA A 169 3.17 -36.63 20.28
CA ALA A 169 2.02 -35.93 19.79
C ALA A 169 0.86 -35.89 20.80
N LYS A 170 0.57 -37.06 21.41
CA LYS A 170 -0.46 -37.18 22.46
C LYS A 170 -0.10 -36.34 23.69
N MET A 171 1.14 -36.41 24.13
CA MET A 171 1.62 -35.65 25.28
C MET A 171 1.67 -34.16 25.03
N ALA A 172 2.01 -33.73 23.80
CA ALA A 172 1.93 -32.32 23.38
C ALA A 172 0.48 -31.80 23.47
N LEU A 173 -0.46 -32.56 22.95
CA LEU A 173 -1.89 -32.19 23.02
C LEU A 173 -2.39 -32.07 24.48
N GLN A 174 -1.94 -32.95 25.36
CA GLN A 174 -2.38 -33.00 26.76
C GLN A 174 -1.72 -31.94 27.65
N HIS A 175 -0.46 -31.63 27.42
CA HIS A 175 0.36 -30.89 28.38
C HIS A 175 0.87 -29.54 27.85
N SER A 176 0.94 -29.35 26.52
CA SER A 176 1.49 -28.11 25.97
C SER A 176 0.55 -26.93 26.11
N SER A 177 1.10 -25.81 26.55
CA SER A 177 0.44 -24.51 26.54
C SER A 177 0.54 -23.80 25.18
N ASP A 178 1.38 -24.31 24.27
CA ASP A 178 1.62 -23.73 22.94
C ASP A 178 0.57 -24.19 21.92
N GLY A 179 0.25 -23.33 20.95
CA GLY A 179 -0.73 -23.62 19.89
C GLY A 179 -0.32 -24.78 18.99
N SER A 180 0.99 -25.08 18.87
CA SER A 180 1.51 -26.22 18.11
C SER A 180 1.05 -27.59 18.63
N LYS A 181 0.51 -27.66 19.84
CA LYS A 181 -0.10 -28.91 20.38
C LYS A 181 -1.16 -29.52 19.44
N ASN A 182 -1.88 -28.67 18.69
CA ASN A 182 -2.91 -29.08 17.73
C ASN A 182 -2.29 -29.67 16.45
N ASP A 183 -0.98 -29.46 16.23
CA ASP A 183 -0.20 -30.02 15.16
C ASP A 183 0.92 -30.93 15.73
N ALA A 184 0.56 -31.84 16.64
CA ALA A 184 1.48 -32.81 17.23
C ALA A 184 2.73 -32.20 17.89
N GLY A 185 2.69 -30.91 18.27
CA GLY A 185 3.82 -30.16 18.80
C GLY A 185 4.82 -29.69 17.76
N TYR A 186 4.56 -29.87 16.46
CA TYR A 186 5.45 -29.42 15.40
C TYR A 186 5.49 -27.90 15.31
N LEU A 187 6.71 -27.38 15.16
CA LEU A 187 6.99 -26.00 14.83
C LEU A 187 7.21 -25.84 13.30
N PHE A 188 7.61 -24.66 12.86
CA PHE A 188 7.97 -24.44 11.46
C PHE A 188 9.41 -24.87 11.20
N ILE A 189 9.73 -25.25 9.95
CA ILE A 189 11.10 -25.51 9.51
C ILE A 189 11.83 -24.17 9.47
N SER A 190 12.92 -24.05 10.24
CA SER A 190 13.63 -22.82 10.50
C SER A 190 15.14 -22.98 10.42
N PRO A 191 15.89 -21.95 9.97
CA PRO A 191 17.33 -21.88 10.19
C PRO A 191 17.65 -21.65 11.68
N ARG A 192 18.93 -21.76 12.05
CA ARG A 192 19.41 -21.41 13.38
C ARG A 192 19.13 -19.91 13.65
N GLY A 193 18.73 -19.58 14.86
CA GLY A 193 18.31 -18.22 15.26
C GLY A 193 16.85 -17.92 14.99
N GLY A 194 16.04 -18.89 14.54
CA GLY A 194 14.60 -18.73 14.33
C GLY A 194 13.75 -18.77 15.59
N PHE A 195 14.33 -19.14 16.72
CA PHE A 195 13.68 -19.22 18.03
C PHE A 195 14.43 -18.39 19.07
N VAL A 196 13.86 -18.24 20.28
CA VAL A 196 14.55 -17.60 21.39
C VAL A 196 15.80 -18.40 21.74
N ARG A 197 16.85 -17.70 22.17
CA ARG A 197 18.22 -18.23 22.29
C ARG A 197 18.31 -19.55 23.04
N GLU A 198 17.69 -19.63 24.21
CA GLU A 198 17.78 -20.80 25.07
C GLU A 198 17.14 -22.05 24.45
N PHE A 199 16.01 -21.83 23.73
CA PHE A 199 15.34 -22.86 22.96
C PHE A 199 16.21 -23.26 21.76
N ASP A 200 16.67 -22.28 20.99
CA ASP A 200 17.44 -22.49 19.77
C ASP A 200 18.74 -23.27 20.04
N ASP A 201 19.51 -22.87 21.06
CA ASP A 201 20.74 -23.54 21.45
C ASP A 201 20.50 -25.00 21.83
N ALA A 202 19.45 -25.28 22.62
CA ALA A 202 19.11 -26.65 23.01
C ALA A 202 18.57 -27.47 21.82
N ALA A 203 17.72 -26.91 20.99
CA ALA A 203 17.12 -27.57 19.83
C ALA A 203 18.18 -27.96 18.79
N TRP A 204 19.11 -27.04 18.52
CA TRP A 204 20.15 -27.26 17.51
C TRP A 204 21.27 -28.26 17.97
N ALA A 205 21.37 -28.54 19.27
CA ALA A 205 22.24 -29.57 19.80
C ALA A 205 21.70 -31.01 19.59
N LEU A 206 20.37 -31.14 19.25
CA LEU A 206 19.73 -32.45 19.16
C LEU A 206 20.12 -33.19 17.87
N ALA A 207 20.45 -34.46 18.01
CA ALA A 207 20.49 -35.40 16.90
C ALA A 207 19.09 -35.80 16.43
N PRO A 208 18.92 -36.28 15.17
CA PRO A 208 17.65 -36.82 14.71
C PRO A 208 17.06 -37.87 15.66
N GLY A 209 15.79 -37.72 16.03
CA GLY A 209 15.09 -38.59 16.98
C GLY A 209 15.28 -38.23 18.46
N GLN A 210 16.20 -37.35 18.79
CA GLN A 210 16.56 -37.04 20.17
C GLN A 210 15.61 -36.06 20.83
N LEU A 211 15.41 -36.24 22.16
CA LEU A 211 14.71 -35.31 23.07
C LEU A 211 15.75 -34.47 23.84
N SER A 212 15.39 -33.24 24.15
CA SER A 212 16.14 -32.38 25.08
C SER A 212 15.83 -32.75 26.54
N GLY A 213 16.62 -32.22 27.46
CA GLY A 213 16.18 -32.00 28.84
C GLY A 213 15.08 -30.92 28.91
N VAL A 214 14.72 -30.55 30.15
CA VAL A 214 13.84 -29.38 30.37
C VAL A 214 14.62 -28.10 30.13
N VAL A 215 14.21 -27.32 29.15
CA VAL A 215 14.85 -26.06 28.72
C VAL A 215 14.02 -24.90 29.21
N ARG A 216 14.63 -23.91 29.91
CA ARG A 216 13.94 -22.70 30.37
C ARG A 216 14.10 -21.58 29.35
N SER A 217 13.01 -20.89 29.07
CA SER A 217 13.00 -19.62 28.30
C SER A 217 12.11 -18.59 28.98
N GLN A 218 11.97 -17.41 28.38
CA GLN A 218 11.02 -16.40 28.83
C GLN A 218 9.54 -16.85 28.76
N TYR A 219 9.21 -17.85 27.95
CA TYR A 219 7.85 -18.38 27.79
C TYR A 219 7.51 -19.51 28.80
N GLY A 220 8.50 -20.07 29.47
CA GLY A 220 8.32 -21.18 30.39
C GLY A 220 9.37 -22.26 30.21
N PHE A 221 8.95 -23.52 30.41
CA PHE A 221 9.82 -24.69 30.28
C PHE A 221 9.43 -25.51 29.06
N HIS A 222 10.41 -25.91 28.27
CA HIS A 222 10.22 -26.65 27.04
C HIS A 222 10.85 -28.03 27.13
N ILE A 223 10.19 -29.03 26.56
CA ILE A 223 10.82 -30.28 26.16
C ILE A 223 10.79 -30.29 24.63
N ILE A 224 11.94 -30.38 24.01
CA ILE A 224 12.15 -30.25 22.58
C ILE A 224 12.50 -31.59 21.99
N ARG A 225 12.00 -31.91 20.81
CA ARG A 225 12.38 -33.10 20.05
C ARG A 225 12.77 -32.72 18.63
N ARG A 226 13.85 -33.33 18.12
CA ARG A 226 14.16 -33.27 16.70
C ARG A 226 13.68 -34.53 16.01
N PRO A 227 12.63 -34.46 15.15
CA PRO A 227 12.10 -35.61 14.42
C PRO A 227 13.15 -36.18 13.45
N THR A 228 13.07 -37.46 13.15
CA THR A 228 13.85 -38.10 12.08
C THR A 228 13.36 -37.67 10.69
N LEU A 229 14.14 -37.95 9.64
CA LEU A 229 13.69 -37.70 8.27
C LEU A 229 12.41 -38.47 7.94
N ALA A 230 12.32 -39.73 8.34
CA ALA A 230 11.15 -40.58 8.08
C ALA A 230 9.86 -39.96 8.68
N GLU A 231 9.93 -39.39 9.88
CA GLU A 231 8.78 -38.75 10.57
C GLU A 231 8.42 -37.39 10.00
N SER A 232 9.38 -36.69 9.39
CA SER A 232 9.22 -35.30 8.94
C SER A 232 9.26 -35.12 7.43
N ARG A 233 9.49 -36.20 6.66
CA ARG A 233 9.65 -36.17 5.19
C ARG A 233 8.53 -35.38 4.49
N ALA A 234 7.27 -35.62 4.82
CA ALA A 234 6.17 -34.93 4.20
C ALA A 234 6.21 -33.40 4.41
N ARG A 235 6.66 -32.94 5.59
CA ARG A 235 6.81 -31.51 5.87
C ARG A 235 8.00 -30.91 5.10
N PHE A 236 9.10 -31.65 4.99
CA PHE A 236 10.23 -31.24 4.15
C PHE A 236 9.89 -31.25 2.66
N GLN A 237 9.04 -32.17 2.18
CA GLN A 237 8.53 -32.14 0.80
C GLN A 237 7.72 -30.87 0.52
N LEU A 238 6.82 -30.47 1.44
CA LEU A 238 6.08 -29.22 1.30
C LEU A 238 7.03 -28.01 1.26
N LYS A 239 8.01 -27.96 2.19
CA LYS A 239 9.01 -26.89 2.22
C LYS A 239 9.90 -26.85 0.99
N ALA A 240 10.36 -28.00 0.54
CA ALA A 240 11.17 -28.15 -0.67
C ALA A 240 10.38 -27.72 -1.92
N SER A 241 9.09 -28.07 -2.01
CA SER A 241 8.21 -27.65 -3.10
C SER A 241 8.00 -26.14 -3.12
N GLU A 242 7.80 -25.52 -1.95
CA GLU A 242 7.69 -24.07 -1.81
C GLU A 242 8.98 -23.37 -2.27
N MET A 243 10.14 -23.81 -1.76
CA MET A 243 11.46 -23.27 -2.15
C MET A 243 11.76 -23.49 -3.63
N HIS A 244 11.41 -24.64 -4.18
CA HIS A 244 11.56 -24.92 -5.59
C HIS A 244 10.70 -24.01 -6.45
N LYS A 245 9.44 -23.75 -6.04
CA LYS A 245 8.56 -22.79 -6.72
C LYS A 245 9.21 -21.41 -6.76
N VAL A 246 9.66 -20.89 -5.62
CA VAL A 246 10.33 -19.58 -5.55
C VAL A 246 11.57 -19.53 -6.44
N TYR A 247 12.37 -20.60 -6.46
CA TYR A 247 13.54 -20.71 -7.34
C TYR A 247 13.14 -20.69 -8.82
N GLN A 248 12.13 -21.46 -9.20
CA GLN A 248 11.62 -21.48 -10.58
C GLN A 248 11.05 -20.12 -11.00
N ASP A 249 10.38 -19.41 -10.08
CA ASP A 249 9.90 -18.05 -10.29
C ASP A 249 11.06 -17.10 -10.59
N SER A 250 12.11 -17.17 -9.78
CA SER A 250 13.32 -16.34 -9.97
C SER A 250 14.00 -16.62 -11.32
N LEU A 251 14.12 -17.89 -11.69
CA LEU A 251 14.66 -18.28 -13.01
C LEU A 251 13.79 -17.77 -14.16
N TYR A 252 12.47 -17.86 -14.02
CA TYR A 252 11.56 -17.35 -15.04
C TYR A 252 11.68 -15.83 -15.21
N MET A 253 11.72 -15.09 -14.10
CA MET A 253 11.83 -13.63 -14.15
C MET A 253 13.19 -13.16 -14.70
N ALA A 254 14.28 -13.88 -14.36
CA ALA A 254 15.61 -13.61 -14.92
C ALA A 254 15.66 -13.89 -16.43
N ASP A 255 15.14 -15.04 -16.86
CA ASP A 255 15.03 -15.42 -18.27
C ASP A 255 14.14 -14.44 -19.05
N LEU A 256 12.99 -14.04 -18.50
CA LEU A 256 12.12 -13.03 -19.10
C LEU A 256 12.91 -11.73 -19.32
N THR A 257 13.57 -11.23 -18.29
CA THR A 257 14.36 -9.97 -18.34
C THR A 257 15.40 -10.03 -19.45
N ASN A 258 16.14 -11.15 -19.55
CA ASN A 258 17.17 -11.34 -20.56
C ASN A 258 16.60 -11.45 -21.99
N ARG A 259 15.54 -12.27 -22.19
CA ARG A 259 14.91 -12.47 -23.48
C ARG A 259 14.33 -11.19 -24.06
N VAL A 260 13.69 -10.37 -23.23
CA VAL A 260 13.12 -9.10 -23.66
C VAL A 260 14.14 -7.96 -23.69
N ALA A 261 15.37 -8.18 -23.25
CA ALA A 261 16.42 -7.17 -23.13
C ALA A 261 15.92 -5.90 -22.40
N LEU A 262 15.34 -6.11 -21.23
CA LEU A 262 14.75 -5.05 -20.43
C LEU A 262 15.84 -4.14 -19.87
N SER A 263 15.70 -2.82 -20.07
CA SER A 263 16.67 -1.83 -19.61
C SER A 263 15.98 -0.56 -19.13
N VAL A 264 16.28 -0.16 -17.89
CA VAL A 264 15.81 1.12 -17.32
C VAL A 264 16.62 2.25 -17.95
N LYS A 265 15.95 3.29 -18.43
CA LYS A 265 16.58 4.44 -19.07
C LYS A 265 17.32 5.31 -18.06
N PRO A 266 18.48 5.87 -18.43
CA PRO A 266 19.11 6.94 -17.65
C PRO A 266 18.11 8.09 -17.43
N GLY A 267 18.00 8.58 -16.19
CA GLY A 267 17.07 9.64 -15.82
C GLY A 267 15.61 9.18 -15.59
N ALA A 268 15.34 7.88 -15.55
CA ALA A 268 14.00 7.36 -15.23
C ALA A 268 13.52 7.84 -13.86
N ALA A 269 14.37 7.82 -12.84
CA ALA A 269 14.02 8.30 -11.49
C ALA A 269 13.57 9.77 -11.49
N ALA A 270 14.28 10.65 -12.17
CA ALA A 270 13.88 12.06 -12.30
C ALA A 270 12.56 12.21 -13.06
N ALA A 271 12.34 11.40 -14.11
CA ALA A 271 11.07 11.41 -14.85
C ALA A 271 9.89 10.90 -14.00
N ILE A 272 10.11 9.89 -13.15
CA ILE A 272 9.11 9.40 -12.17
C ILE A 272 8.74 10.51 -11.20
N LYS A 273 9.73 11.17 -10.57
CA LYS A 273 9.49 12.30 -9.64
C LYS A 273 8.74 13.45 -10.29
N SER A 274 9.08 13.78 -11.55
CA SER A 274 8.36 14.78 -12.32
C SER A 274 6.91 14.36 -12.57
N ALA A 275 6.66 13.11 -12.97
CA ALA A 275 5.32 12.60 -13.22
C ALA A 275 4.46 12.59 -11.94
N VAL A 276 5.03 12.17 -10.80
CA VAL A 276 4.36 12.15 -9.50
C VAL A 276 3.99 13.56 -9.02
N SER A 277 4.73 14.58 -9.45
CA SER A 277 4.44 15.97 -9.09
C SER A 277 3.21 16.53 -9.81
N ASP A 278 2.88 16.00 -11.00
CA ASP A 278 1.68 16.34 -11.76
C ASP A 278 1.26 15.14 -12.63
N LEU A 279 0.46 14.25 -12.05
CA LEU A 279 -0.03 13.04 -12.73
C LEU A 279 -0.92 13.37 -13.94
N ASP A 280 -1.67 14.46 -13.88
CA ASP A 280 -2.59 14.85 -14.96
C ASP A 280 -1.82 15.31 -16.20
N ALA A 281 -0.81 16.14 -16.03
CA ALA A 281 0.07 16.55 -17.13
C ALA A 281 0.87 15.36 -17.68
N ALA A 282 1.25 14.41 -16.83
CA ALA A 282 2.09 13.27 -17.20
C ALA A 282 1.33 12.12 -17.89
N ARG A 283 -0.01 12.04 -17.77
CA ARG A 283 -0.84 10.88 -18.19
C ARG A 283 -0.78 10.53 -19.69
N THR A 284 -0.40 11.46 -20.54
CA THR A 284 -0.26 11.23 -21.99
C THR A 284 1.20 11.24 -22.46
N SER A 285 2.15 11.31 -21.53
CA SER A 285 3.57 11.43 -21.83
C SER A 285 4.12 10.12 -22.41
N LYS A 286 4.68 10.21 -23.61
CA LYS A 286 5.34 9.09 -24.33
C LYS A 286 6.80 8.92 -23.92
N LYS A 287 7.30 9.65 -22.91
CA LYS A 287 8.67 9.52 -22.45
C LYS A 287 8.90 8.11 -21.91
N GLU A 288 9.89 7.44 -22.47
CA GLU A 288 10.24 6.07 -22.09
C GLU A 288 10.98 6.03 -20.75
N LEU A 289 10.56 5.16 -19.86
CA LEU A 289 11.21 4.86 -18.60
C LEU A 289 12.01 3.55 -18.66
N VAL A 290 11.44 2.55 -19.36
CA VAL A 290 12.07 1.26 -19.57
C VAL A 290 11.90 0.87 -21.03
N THR A 291 12.97 0.36 -21.65
CA THR A 291 12.94 -0.20 -22.99
C THR A 291 12.98 -1.71 -22.96
N SER A 292 12.30 -2.34 -23.90
CA SER A 292 12.36 -3.80 -24.08
C SER A 292 11.96 -4.20 -25.51
N LYS A 293 12.33 -5.42 -25.93
CA LYS A 293 11.87 -6.04 -27.19
C LYS A 293 10.35 -6.36 -27.17
N ALA A 294 9.74 -6.45 -26.00
CA ALA A 294 8.30 -6.69 -25.83
C ALA A 294 7.46 -5.40 -25.83
N GLY A 295 8.12 -4.24 -26.04
CA GLY A 295 7.55 -2.91 -25.98
C GLY A 295 8.08 -2.10 -24.83
N ASN A 296 8.06 -0.78 -24.99
CA ASN A 296 8.59 0.14 -24.00
C ASN A 296 7.53 0.47 -22.93
N PHE A 297 7.99 0.76 -21.73
CA PHE A 297 7.17 1.25 -20.62
C PHE A 297 7.38 2.75 -20.48
N THR A 298 6.32 3.51 -20.63
CA THR A 298 6.34 4.97 -20.69
C THR A 298 5.91 5.61 -19.38
N VAL A 299 6.05 6.94 -19.29
CA VAL A 299 5.48 7.72 -18.19
C VAL A 299 3.95 7.61 -18.16
N ALA A 300 3.27 7.54 -19.31
CA ALA A 300 1.82 7.31 -19.34
C ALA A 300 1.44 5.96 -18.74
N ASP A 301 2.21 4.90 -19.03
CA ASP A 301 2.01 3.59 -18.42
C ASP A 301 2.21 3.66 -16.90
N LEU A 302 3.28 4.33 -16.44
CA LEU A 302 3.52 4.55 -15.01
C LEU A 302 2.33 5.25 -14.35
N VAL A 303 1.85 6.36 -14.92
CA VAL A 303 0.71 7.14 -14.36
C VAL A 303 -0.53 6.27 -14.23
N ARG A 304 -0.79 5.38 -15.19
CA ARG A 304 -1.90 4.44 -15.10
C ARG A 304 -1.81 3.55 -13.85
N TRP A 305 -0.60 3.06 -13.50
CA TRP A 305 -0.39 2.28 -12.26
C TRP A 305 -0.49 3.15 -11.02
N LEU A 306 0.09 4.35 -11.04
CA LEU A 306 0.06 5.27 -9.91
C LEU A 306 -1.37 5.72 -9.55
N ASN A 307 -2.22 5.90 -10.55
CA ASN A 307 -3.63 6.27 -10.34
C ASN A 307 -4.47 5.22 -9.58
N ALA A 308 -3.94 4.00 -9.41
CA ALA A 308 -4.56 2.98 -8.57
C ALA A 308 -4.03 2.98 -7.13
N LEU A 309 -3.03 3.81 -6.82
CA LEU A 309 -2.40 3.86 -5.51
C LEU A 309 -3.00 4.98 -4.63
N PRO A 310 -3.05 4.77 -3.31
CA PRO A 310 -3.44 5.83 -2.38
C PRO A 310 -2.52 7.06 -2.49
N PRO A 311 -3.03 8.28 -2.28
CA PRO A 311 -2.23 9.52 -2.33
C PRO A 311 -1.02 9.51 -1.39
N THR A 312 -1.11 8.82 -0.25
CA THR A 312 0.00 8.66 0.70
C THR A 312 1.17 7.88 0.11
N VAL A 313 0.89 6.85 -0.71
CA VAL A 313 1.93 6.07 -1.42
C VAL A 313 2.56 6.93 -2.51
N ILE A 314 1.76 7.71 -3.24
CA ILE A 314 2.25 8.67 -4.25
C ILE A 314 3.22 9.68 -3.60
N ALA A 315 2.87 10.23 -2.44
CA ALA A 315 3.73 11.13 -1.69
C ALA A 315 5.05 10.47 -1.27
N SER A 316 5.02 9.19 -0.89
CA SER A 316 6.23 8.44 -0.56
C SER A 316 7.15 8.23 -1.76
N ILE A 317 6.58 7.97 -2.96
CA ILE A 317 7.34 7.85 -4.21
C ILE A 317 8.02 9.18 -4.57
N LYS A 318 7.34 10.30 -4.36
CA LYS A 318 7.91 11.65 -4.59
C LYS A 318 9.18 11.90 -3.77
N GLN A 319 9.24 11.35 -2.56
CA GLN A 319 10.35 11.52 -1.60
C GLN A 319 11.39 10.40 -1.63
N ALA A 320 11.12 9.31 -2.37
CA ALA A 320 11.99 8.15 -2.41
C ALA A 320 13.36 8.47 -3.03
N ASP A 321 14.40 7.76 -2.57
CA ASP A 321 15.71 7.83 -3.20
C ASP A 321 15.68 7.25 -4.62
N ASP A 322 16.48 7.82 -5.50
CA ASP A 322 16.57 7.39 -6.90
C ASP A 322 16.96 5.92 -7.04
N SER A 323 17.74 5.38 -6.09
CA SER A 323 18.13 3.97 -6.01
C SER A 323 16.93 3.03 -5.84
N LEU A 324 15.81 3.48 -5.26
CA LEU A 324 14.59 2.71 -5.08
C LEU A 324 13.64 2.83 -6.28
N LEU A 325 13.72 3.93 -7.03
CA LEU A 325 12.80 4.21 -8.13
C LEU A 325 13.10 3.38 -9.39
N ASN A 326 14.38 3.08 -9.65
CA ASN A 326 14.75 2.24 -10.80
C ASN A 326 14.25 0.79 -10.66
N PRO A 327 14.48 0.06 -9.54
CA PRO A 327 13.87 -1.26 -9.33
C PRO A 327 12.33 -1.23 -9.33
N PHE A 328 11.73 -0.16 -8.79
CA PHE A 328 10.28 0.01 -8.79
C PHE A 328 9.71 0.06 -10.21
N VAL A 329 10.24 0.92 -11.08
CA VAL A 329 9.74 1.03 -12.46
C VAL A 329 10.07 -0.20 -13.29
N GLU A 330 11.19 -0.87 -13.03
CA GLU A 330 11.54 -2.14 -13.65
C GLU A 330 10.49 -3.22 -13.31
N THR A 331 10.05 -3.29 -12.06
CA THR A 331 9.00 -4.22 -11.63
C THR A 331 7.68 -3.94 -12.32
N LEU A 332 7.27 -2.67 -12.44
CA LEU A 332 6.06 -2.30 -13.16
C LEU A 332 6.15 -2.64 -14.65
N ALA A 333 7.31 -2.45 -15.28
CA ALA A 333 7.53 -2.81 -16.68
C ALA A 333 7.43 -4.34 -16.87
N LYS A 334 8.01 -5.14 -15.97
CA LYS A 334 7.86 -6.61 -15.97
C LYS A 334 6.39 -7.02 -15.86
N ASN A 335 5.63 -6.43 -14.94
CA ASN A 335 4.20 -6.71 -14.79
C ASN A 335 3.40 -6.34 -16.05
N ALA A 336 3.74 -5.22 -16.71
CA ALA A 336 3.12 -4.84 -17.98
C ALA A 336 3.42 -5.86 -19.11
N ILE A 337 4.64 -6.41 -19.15
CA ILE A 337 5.02 -7.45 -20.10
C ILE A 337 4.28 -8.76 -19.81
N LEU A 338 4.21 -9.17 -18.55
CA LEU A 338 3.45 -10.35 -18.13
C LEU A 338 1.96 -10.23 -18.47
N LEU A 339 1.38 -9.05 -18.28
CA LEU A 339 -0.02 -8.78 -18.65
C LEU A 339 -0.23 -8.93 -20.15
N LYS A 340 0.68 -8.40 -20.98
CA LYS A 340 0.63 -8.60 -22.44
C LYS A 340 0.72 -10.07 -22.84
N GLN A 341 1.55 -10.86 -22.14
CA GLN A 341 1.64 -12.31 -22.35
C GLN A 341 0.35 -13.02 -21.94
N ALA A 342 -0.24 -12.67 -20.80
CA ALA A 342 -1.50 -13.19 -20.34
C ALA A 342 -2.64 -12.88 -21.32
N ASP A 343 -2.71 -11.65 -21.83
CA ASP A 343 -3.71 -11.24 -22.83
C ASP A 343 -3.50 -11.99 -24.17
N SER A 344 -2.25 -12.16 -24.61
CA SER A 344 -1.91 -12.93 -25.82
C SER A 344 -2.28 -14.41 -25.68
N ALA A 345 -2.15 -14.95 -24.48
CA ALA A 345 -2.57 -16.31 -24.13
C ALA A 345 -4.08 -16.43 -23.86
N LYS A 346 -4.83 -15.34 -24.00
CA LYS A 346 -6.29 -15.26 -23.74
C LYS A 346 -6.67 -15.70 -22.32
N ILE A 347 -5.82 -15.39 -21.35
CA ILE A 347 -6.12 -15.64 -19.93
C ILE A 347 -7.28 -14.74 -19.52
N THR A 348 -8.32 -15.34 -18.97
CA THR A 348 -9.49 -14.63 -18.44
C THR A 348 -9.49 -14.65 -16.91
N VAL A 349 -10.10 -13.66 -16.31
CA VAL A 349 -10.33 -13.64 -14.86
C VAL A 349 -11.46 -14.62 -14.53
N ASN A 350 -11.33 -15.28 -13.38
CA ASN A 350 -12.39 -16.17 -12.88
C ASN A 350 -13.71 -15.40 -12.75
N PRO A 351 -14.83 -15.89 -13.34
CA PRO A 351 -16.12 -15.19 -13.32
C PRO A 351 -16.65 -14.87 -11.91
N THR A 352 -16.48 -15.78 -10.95
CA THR A 352 -16.91 -15.57 -9.57
C THR A 352 -16.11 -14.42 -8.93
N MET A 353 -14.82 -14.37 -9.18
CA MET A 353 -13.95 -13.30 -8.68
C MET A 353 -14.27 -11.95 -9.33
N TYR A 354 -14.51 -11.94 -10.64
CA TYR A 354 -14.96 -10.76 -11.36
C TYR A 354 -16.25 -10.19 -10.76
N GLN A 355 -17.23 -11.05 -10.50
CA GLN A 355 -18.49 -10.66 -9.87
C GLN A 355 -18.27 -10.09 -8.46
N ALA A 356 -17.45 -10.76 -7.64
CA ALA A 356 -17.14 -10.28 -6.28
C ALA A 356 -16.47 -8.90 -6.31
N LEU A 357 -15.47 -8.67 -7.16
CA LEU A 357 -14.83 -7.37 -7.33
C LEU A 357 -15.82 -6.31 -7.81
N SER A 358 -16.63 -6.62 -8.82
CA SER A 358 -17.65 -5.72 -9.35
C SER A 358 -18.65 -5.28 -8.26
N MET A 359 -19.14 -6.23 -7.47
CA MET A 359 -20.02 -5.96 -6.33
C MET A 359 -19.34 -5.08 -5.28
N GLN A 360 -18.08 -5.38 -4.96
CA GLN A 360 -17.29 -4.59 -4.01
C GLN A 360 -17.14 -3.13 -4.45
N TYR A 361 -16.79 -2.87 -5.71
CA TYR A 361 -16.64 -1.50 -6.23
C TYR A 361 -17.99 -0.76 -6.25
N LYS A 362 -19.06 -1.42 -6.66
CA LYS A 362 -20.42 -0.82 -6.61
C LYS A 362 -20.82 -0.47 -5.17
N ALA A 363 -20.54 -1.35 -4.22
CA ALA A 363 -20.79 -1.11 -2.80
C ALA A 363 -19.95 0.04 -2.24
N GLN A 364 -18.68 0.16 -2.65
CA GLN A 364 -17.82 1.29 -2.26
C GLN A 364 -18.38 2.62 -2.76
N ILE A 365 -18.79 2.69 -4.03
CA ILE A 365 -19.39 3.90 -4.61
C ILE A 365 -20.73 4.22 -3.93
N GLY A 366 -21.59 3.22 -3.69
CA GLY A 366 -22.84 3.37 -2.96
C GLY A 366 -22.64 3.88 -1.54
N GLY A 367 -21.73 3.26 -0.79
CA GLY A 367 -21.40 3.67 0.57
C GLY A 367 -20.74 5.05 0.65
N LEU A 368 -20.02 5.48 -0.41
CA LEU A 368 -19.51 6.84 -0.50
C LEU A 368 -20.64 7.85 -0.75
N LYS A 369 -21.59 7.55 -1.66
CA LYS A 369 -22.80 8.39 -1.86
C LYS A 369 -23.55 8.60 -0.54
N GLU A 370 -23.80 7.50 0.18
CA GLU A 370 -24.49 7.53 1.48
C GLU A 370 -23.71 8.36 2.51
N ALA A 371 -22.42 8.15 2.64
CA ALA A 371 -21.59 8.87 3.62
C ALA A 371 -21.58 10.38 3.39
N VAL A 372 -21.63 10.82 2.13
CA VAL A 372 -21.66 12.24 1.74
C VAL A 372 -23.11 12.78 1.71
N GLY A 373 -24.13 11.91 1.74
CA GLY A 373 -25.54 12.29 1.59
C GLY A 373 -25.91 12.61 0.14
N LEU A 374 -25.24 11.98 -0.81
CA LEU A 374 -25.47 12.11 -2.25
C LEU A 374 -26.42 11.02 -2.81
N ASP A 375 -26.94 10.16 -1.94
CA ASP A 375 -27.94 9.14 -2.22
C ASP A 375 -29.39 9.67 -2.09
N ALA A 376 -29.55 10.95 -1.72
CA ALA A 376 -30.83 11.60 -1.53
C ALA A 376 -31.67 11.53 -2.80
N PRO A 377 -33.00 11.25 -2.70
CA PRO A 377 -33.92 11.13 -3.86
C PRO A 377 -33.91 12.34 -4.80
N GLU A 378 -33.69 13.55 -4.25
CA GLU A 378 -33.63 14.80 -5.00
C GLU A 378 -32.43 14.87 -5.95
N LEU A 379 -31.36 14.09 -5.66
CA LEU A 379 -30.14 13.97 -6.49
C LEU A 379 -30.25 12.87 -7.54
N SER A 380 -31.33 12.11 -7.54
CA SER A 380 -31.59 11.06 -8.53
C SER A 380 -31.91 11.67 -9.90
N ASP A 381 -31.48 11.00 -10.98
CA ASP A 381 -31.84 11.38 -12.36
C ASP A 381 -33.33 11.34 -12.65
N SER A 382 -34.08 10.53 -11.90
CA SER A 382 -35.53 10.43 -11.96
C SER A 382 -36.24 11.56 -11.18
N SER A 383 -35.51 12.40 -10.46
CA SER A 383 -36.08 13.53 -9.71
C SER A 383 -36.60 14.63 -10.66
N LYS A 384 -37.62 15.37 -10.20
CA LYS A 384 -38.12 16.56 -10.91
C LYS A 384 -37.27 17.80 -10.65
N VAL A 385 -36.17 17.67 -9.88
CA VAL A 385 -35.27 18.77 -9.52
C VAL A 385 -34.38 19.11 -10.71
N SER A 386 -34.17 20.38 -10.98
CA SER A 386 -33.31 20.82 -12.09
C SER A 386 -31.85 20.40 -11.83
N VAL A 387 -31.06 20.19 -12.89
CA VAL A 387 -29.61 19.87 -12.79
C VAL A 387 -28.88 20.96 -12.00
N ALA A 388 -29.24 22.23 -12.17
CA ALA A 388 -28.63 23.33 -11.44
C ALA A 388 -28.90 23.25 -9.93
N ASP A 389 -30.13 22.93 -9.53
CA ASP A 389 -30.49 22.75 -8.12
C ASP A 389 -29.87 21.49 -7.53
N ARG A 390 -29.79 20.38 -8.30
CA ARG A 390 -29.07 19.18 -7.89
C ARG A 390 -27.58 19.48 -7.63
N LYS A 391 -26.94 20.26 -8.52
CA LYS A 391 -25.53 20.68 -8.30
C LYS A 391 -25.38 21.52 -7.03
N ARG A 392 -26.29 22.45 -6.78
CA ARG A 392 -26.27 23.25 -5.55
C ARG A 392 -26.41 22.36 -4.31
N LEU A 393 -27.37 21.42 -4.34
CA LEU A 393 -27.57 20.48 -3.23
C LEU A 393 -26.33 19.57 -3.03
N ALA A 394 -25.72 19.06 -4.10
CA ALA A 394 -24.52 18.24 -4.01
C ALA A 394 -23.33 19.01 -3.38
N VAL A 395 -23.15 20.28 -3.76
CA VAL A 395 -22.16 21.17 -3.15
C VAL A 395 -22.42 21.30 -1.65
N GLU A 396 -23.65 21.57 -1.24
CA GLU A 396 -24.02 21.68 0.18
C GLU A 396 -23.75 20.39 0.94
N ARG A 397 -24.06 19.22 0.37
CA ARG A 397 -23.80 17.91 0.98
C ARG A 397 -22.29 17.65 1.17
N VAL A 398 -21.49 17.99 0.17
CA VAL A 398 -20.03 17.89 0.26
C VAL A 398 -19.49 18.81 1.36
N ASP A 399 -19.99 20.05 1.47
CA ASP A 399 -19.58 20.97 2.55
C ASP A 399 -19.96 20.45 3.93
N GLN A 400 -21.20 19.96 4.08
CA GLN A 400 -21.66 19.34 5.33
C GLN A 400 -20.83 18.11 5.71
N TYR A 401 -20.40 17.31 4.71
CA TYR A 401 -19.51 16.17 4.96
C TYR A 401 -18.17 16.62 5.56
N PHE A 402 -17.54 17.66 5.00
CA PHE A 402 -16.30 18.21 5.55
C PHE A 402 -16.53 18.82 6.96
N GLU A 403 -17.64 19.50 7.21
CA GLU A 403 -17.97 20.00 8.56
C GLU A 403 -18.09 18.87 9.58
N LYS A 404 -18.81 17.80 9.25
CA LYS A 404 -18.95 16.63 10.12
C LYS A 404 -17.61 15.96 10.37
N LEU A 405 -16.76 15.87 9.32
CA LEU A 405 -15.44 15.26 9.40
C LEU A 405 -14.53 16.03 10.38
N ILE A 406 -14.41 17.35 10.21
CA ILE A 406 -13.55 18.19 11.07
C ILE A 406 -14.04 18.30 12.50
N ASN A 407 -15.33 18.10 12.74
CA ASN A 407 -15.94 18.04 14.07
C ASN A 407 -15.90 16.62 14.69
N GLY A 408 -15.27 15.64 14.02
CA GLY A 408 -15.14 14.27 14.53
C GLY A 408 -16.44 13.48 14.59
N GLN A 409 -17.48 13.92 13.90
CA GLN A 409 -18.81 13.29 13.90
C GLN A 409 -18.90 12.09 12.95
N ILE A 410 -17.99 12.01 11.98
CA ILE A 410 -17.91 10.93 11.00
C ILE A 410 -16.46 10.52 10.77
N GLN A 411 -16.27 9.30 10.27
CA GLN A 411 -14.97 8.86 9.78
C GLN A 411 -14.79 9.23 8.30
N PHE A 412 -13.56 9.55 7.94
CA PHE A 412 -13.22 9.84 6.55
C PHE A 412 -13.39 8.62 5.65
N ARG A 413 -14.13 8.79 4.55
CA ARG A 413 -14.23 7.81 3.45
C ARG A 413 -13.61 8.43 2.20
N PRO A 414 -12.47 7.94 1.72
CA PRO A 414 -11.85 8.47 0.49
C PRO A 414 -12.66 8.07 -0.74
N VAL A 415 -12.59 8.91 -1.77
CA VAL A 415 -12.93 8.48 -3.14
C VAL A 415 -11.91 7.41 -3.51
N PRO A 416 -12.33 6.23 -4.03
CA PRO A 416 -11.39 5.22 -4.50
C PRO A 416 -10.38 5.80 -5.51
N PRO A 417 -9.08 5.48 -5.42
CA PRO A 417 -8.05 6.13 -6.24
C PRO A 417 -8.32 6.06 -7.75
N THR A 418 -8.74 4.90 -8.25
CA THR A 418 -9.09 4.72 -9.67
C THR A 418 -10.31 5.55 -10.08
N LEU A 419 -11.30 5.69 -9.19
CA LEU A 419 -12.45 6.57 -9.42
C LEU A 419 -12.02 8.04 -9.42
N SER A 420 -11.18 8.46 -8.46
CA SER A 420 -10.61 9.82 -8.42
C SER A 420 -9.91 10.15 -9.74
N ALA A 421 -9.09 9.25 -10.27
CA ALA A 421 -8.41 9.44 -11.55
C ALA A 421 -9.42 9.61 -12.71
N GLU A 422 -10.46 8.77 -12.79
CA GLU A 422 -11.50 8.88 -13.83
C GLU A 422 -12.31 10.19 -13.70
N LEU A 423 -12.64 10.62 -12.49
CA LEU A 423 -13.33 11.89 -12.22
C LEU A 423 -12.50 13.09 -12.71
N ARG A 424 -11.19 13.05 -12.51
CA ARG A 424 -10.25 14.11 -12.92
C ARG A 424 -10.04 14.16 -14.42
N ILE A 425 -10.05 13.03 -15.13
CA ILE A 425 -9.85 12.99 -16.59
C ILE A 425 -10.90 13.85 -17.35
N GLY A 426 -12.14 13.85 -16.90
CA GLY A 426 -13.22 14.64 -17.52
C GLY A 426 -13.63 15.89 -16.74
N GLY A 427 -12.99 16.15 -15.60
CA GLY A 427 -13.41 17.18 -14.64
C GLY A 427 -12.88 18.58 -14.97
N ASP A 428 -13.75 19.61 -14.81
CA ASP A 428 -13.31 21.01 -14.81
C ASP A 428 -12.78 21.36 -13.41
N TYR A 429 -11.47 21.21 -13.20
CA TYR A 429 -10.83 21.59 -11.95
C TYR A 429 -9.42 22.14 -12.17
N LYS A 430 -8.92 22.84 -11.17
CA LYS A 430 -7.55 23.32 -11.12
C LYS A 430 -7.08 23.40 -9.67
N ILE A 431 -5.86 22.89 -9.41
CA ILE A 431 -5.16 23.06 -8.14
C ILE A 431 -4.10 24.15 -8.34
N TYR A 432 -4.03 25.08 -7.40
CA TYR A 432 -3.09 26.20 -7.42
C TYR A 432 -2.00 26.01 -6.39
N PRO A 433 -0.76 25.65 -6.78
CA PRO A 433 0.34 25.41 -5.84
C PRO A 433 0.61 26.61 -4.91
N ALA A 434 0.48 27.84 -5.42
CA ALA A 434 0.64 29.06 -4.60
C ALA A 434 -0.38 29.13 -3.46
N GLY A 435 -1.65 28.81 -3.74
CA GLY A 435 -2.70 28.77 -2.72
C GLY A 435 -2.53 27.62 -1.72
N VAL A 436 -2.04 26.45 -2.17
CA VAL A 436 -1.69 25.32 -1.28
C VAL A 436 -0.54 25.71 -0.34
N ASN A 437 0.51 26.35 -0.84
CA ASN A 437 1.62 26.84 -0.03
C ASN A 437 1.15 27.93 0.95
N ARG A 438 0.25 28.82 0.53
CA ARG A 438 -0.35 29.84 1.39
C ARG A 438 -1.11 29.21 2.57
N ALA A 439 -1.80 28.10 2.36
CA ALA A 439 -2.45 27.39 3.47
C ALA A 439 -1.43 26.91 4.50
N VAL A 440 -0.26 26.42 4.08
CA VAL A 440 0.83 26.03 5.01
C VAL A 440 1.36 27.23 5.81
N GLU A 441 1.58 28.36 5.14
CA GLU A 441 2.00 29.60 5.82
C GLU A 441 0.99 30.04 6.89
N LEU A 442 -0.31 29.97 6.57
CA LEU A 442 -1.38 30.32 7.51
C LEU A 442 -1.40 29.40 8.72
N ILE A 443 -1.13 28.10 8.55
CA ILE A 443 -1.03 27.17 9.68
C ILE A 443 0.17 27.51 10.57
N ILE A 444 1.31 27.78 9.97
CA ILE A 444 2.54 28.17 10.71
C ILE A 444 2.30 29.46 11.50
N ALA A 445 1.70 30.46 10.87
CA ALA A 445 1.39 31.74 11.52
C ALA A 445 0.42 31.58 12.71
N ARG A 446 -0.63 30.75 12.57
CA ARG A 446 -1.57 30.44 13.66
C ARG A 446 -0.87 29.77 14.84
N LYS A 447 -0.01 28.78 14.58
CA LYS A 447 0.76 28.09 15.63
C LYS A 447 1.68 29.05 16.40
N SER A 448 2.36 29.92 15.66
CA SER A 448 3.23 30.93 16.26
C SER A 448 2.43 31.90 17.18
N ALA A 449 1.25 32.31 16.75
CA ALA A 449 0.36 33.17 17.52
C ALA A 449 -0.18 32.46 18.77
N ASP A 450 -0.59 31.18 18.66
CA ASP A 450 -1.08 30.39 19.81
C ASP A 450 0.04 30.12 20.83
N SER A 451 1.26 29.83 20.38
CA SER A 451 2.43 29.67 21.24
C SER A 451 2.77 30.98 21.97
N ALA A 452 2.71 32.11 21.27
CA ALA A 452 2.94 33.43 21.89
C ALA A 452 1.84 33.83 22.91
N ALA A 453 0.61 33.32 22.69
CA ALA A 453 -0.52 33.51 23.61
C ALA A 453 -0.54 32.54 24.80
N GLY A 454 0.47 31.66 24.94
CA GLY A 454 0.56 30.67 26.03
C GLY A 454 -0.53 29.60 26.00
N LYS A 455 -1.23 29.43 24.89
CA LYS A 455 -2.21 28.35 24.69
C LYS A 455 -1.47 27.06 24.47
N THR A 456 -1.32 26.24 25.51
CA THR A 456 -0.89 24.84 25.35
C THR A 456 -1.99 24.07 24.65
N ASP A 457 -1.62 23.34 23.60
CA ASP A 457 -2.51 22.40 22.92
C ASP A 457 -3.16 21.46 23.94
N ALA A 458 -4.46 21.57 24.11
CA ALA A 458 -5.22 20.58 24.86
C ALA A 458 -5.06 19.22 24.15
N PRO A 459 -4.89 18.10 24.88
CA PRO A 459 -4.86 16.78 24.29
C PRO A 459 -6.29 16.37 23.92
N GLY A 460 -6.85 17.01 22.90
CA GLY A 460 -8.07 16.60 22.25
C GLY A 460 -7.76 15.42 21.33
N GLY A 461 -8.42 14.27 21.54
CA GLY A 461 -8.34 13.11 20.65
C GLY A 461 -8.82 13.47 19.25
N ALA A 462 -7.92 13.95 18.42
CA ALA A 462 -8.22 14.22 17.03
C ALA A 462 -8.50 12.89 16.30
N PRO A 463 -9.55 12.81 15.47
CA PRO A 463 -9.76 11.66 14.62
C PRO A 463 -8.54 11.52 13.69
N ARG A 464 -7.81 10.43 13.86
CA ARG A 464 -6.75 10.06 12.92
C ARG A 464 -7.43 9.79 11.58
N LEU A 465 -6.92 10.37 10.50
CA LEU A 465 -7.22 9.92 9.14
C LEU A 465 -6.68 8.47 9.01
N GLN A 466 -7.40 7.52 9.59
CA GLN A 466 -7.14 6.12 9.37
C GLN A 466 -7.73 5.81 7.99
N THR A 467 -6.86 5.62 7.02
CA THR A 467 -7.24 4.91 5.81
C THR A 467 -7.71 3.54 6.25
N ALA A 468 -8.95 3.17 5.88
CA ALA A 468 -9.51 1.87 6.21
C ALA A 468 -8.53 0.75 5.83
N PRO A 469 -8.28 -0.25 6.70
CA PRO A 469 -7.51 -1.42 6.32
C PRO A 469 -8.35 -2.26 5.36
N GLY A 470 -7.99 -2.32 4.10
CA GLY A 470 -8.72 -3.11 3.13
C GLY A 470 -8.39 -2.79 1.68
N GLY A 471 -7.11 -2.73 1.33
CA GLY A 471 -6.70 -3.13 0.00
C GLY A 471 -6.58 -4.66 -0.01
N PRO A 472 -6.97 -5.35 -1.10
CA PRO A 472 -6.66 -6.76 -1.25
C PRO A 472 -5.15 -6.95 -1.14
N PRO A 473 -4.67 -8.11 -0.67
CA PRO A 473 -3.25 -8.37 -0.58
C PRO A 473 -2.68 -8.19 -2.00
N THR A 474 -1.92 -7.12 -2.17
CA THR A 474 -1.04 -7.00 -3.33
C THR A 474 -0.17 -8.24 -3.29
N GLY A 475 -0.28 -9.08 -4.31
CA GLY A 475 0.57 -10.25 -4.45
C GLY A 475 2.00 -9.85 -4.18
N GLY A 476 2.51 -10.27 -3.02
CA GLY A 476 3.80 -9.87 -2.51
C GLY A 476 4.85 -10.33 -3.48
N ALA A 477 5.55 -9.38 -4.08
CA ALA A 477 6.89 -9.66 -4.56
C ALA A 477 7.70 -10.12 -3.34
N PRO A 478 8.43 -11.24 -3.41
CA PRO A 478 9.28 -11.68 -2.31
C PRO A 478 10.29 -10.57 -2.03
N ALA A 479 10.38 -10.18 -0.76
CA ALA A 479 11.40 -9.26 -0.29
C ALA A 479 12.77 -9.87 -0.62
N ASP A 480 13.53 -9.19 -1.45
CA ASP A 480 14.94 -9.49 -1.71
C ASP A 480 15.73 -9.17 -0.43
N THR A 481 16.00 -10.18 0.38
CA THR A 481 16.96 -10.10 1.48
C THR A 481 18.37 -10.39 0.95
N GLY A 482 18.81 -9.57 -0.01
CA GLY A 482 20.19 -9.58 -0.47
C GLY A 482 21.15 -9.07 0.60
N LYS A 483 21.68 -9.97 1.43
CA LYS A 483 23.02 -9.81 2.01
C LYS A 483 23.90 -10.90 1.42
N ARG A 484 24.84 -10.48 0.60
CA ARG A 484 25.97 -11.25 0.12
C ARG A 484 27.02 -11.46 1.24
N PRO A 485 27.93 -12.34 0.96
CA PRO A 485 28.56 -13.35 1.82
C PRO A 485 29.50 -12.75 2.80
#